data_8aab01b6b115b2b6a2ef7a23177d46fc
#
_entry.id   8aab01b6b115b2b6a2ef7a23177d46fc
#
_cell.length_a   1.000
_cell.length_b   1.000
_cell.length_c   1.000
_cell.angle_alpha   90.00
_cell.angle_beta   90.00
_cell.angle_gamma   90.00
#
_symmetry.space_group_name_H-M   'P 1'
#
loop_
_entity.id
_entity.type
_entity.pdbx_description
1 polymer ?
#
loop_
_entity_poly.entity_id
_entity_poly.type
_entity_poly.pdbx_seq_one_letter_code
_entity_poly.pdbx_strand_id
1 'polypeptide(L)'
;MPTPNVYVNSTSNPFANVPPEFRNNQVDVLYATDRQPMTQEDGTLEYGYGRSRSLAFGSCVVKIGENVSWETLVKNSRVHKRSTSLELTIRDITEQGRFPETPIPLIHGKKGFIDDPAIQSRYAAVADKLRKELQVRLARTSRKEAYIFIHGVANRFDRAVFVTAELWHFLGRQGVPIMYTWPAGRGGLLRGYTYDRESGEFTIFHLKEFIRILASTPELKKIHIIAHSRGTDVAASAVRELIIEARGAGVNPRAQFKIANVVLIAPDLDLDVVTQRLGAERFFRGTERVTVYVSEDDPAISLAGWLFTSRSRIGQLQPGDLTAEEREMLARIDRGAFIDVTVPSAGHAYFRRDPSASSDLILLLRENREPGSEHGRPLIEQIANYWELYEGYPGPPREAQESQIEFDWPEGDE
;
A
#
# COMPACT_ATOMS: atom_id res chain seq x y z
N MET A 1 -10.98 -9.94 -3.76
CA MET A 1 -9.78 -10.61 -3.20
C MET A 1 -10.15 -11.99 -2.69
N PRO A 2 -9.43 -13.10 -3.03
CA PRO A 2 -9.64 -14.42 -2.43
C PRO A 2 -9.37 -14.38 -0.91
N THR A 3 -9.82 -15.41 -0.21
CA THR A 3 -9.56 -15.50 1.23
C THR A 3 -8.07 -15.80 1.46
N PRO A 4 -7.35 -15.00 2.26
CA PRO A 4 -5.98 -15.30 2.65
C PRO A 4 -5.88 -16.65 3.39
N ASN A 5 -4.86 -17.45 3.09
CA ASN A 5 -4.68 -18.78 3.70
C ASN A 5 -4.62 -18.71 5.23
N VAL A 6 -4.03 -17.66 5.79
CA VAL A 6 -3.95 -17.45 7.24
C VAL A 6 -5.32 -17.39 7.93
N TYR A 7 -6.40 -17.17 7.18
CA TYR A 7 -7.77 -17.13 7.72
C TYR A 7 -8.56 -18.41 7.46
N VAL A 8 -8.09 -19.24 6.53
CA VAL A 8 -8.76 -20.48 6.21
C VAL A 8 -8.55 -21.46 7.36
N ASN A 9 -9.65 -22.02 7.86
CA ASN A 9 -9.65 -22.97 8.99
C ASN A 9 -8.92 -22.45 10.25
N SER A 10 -8.73 -21.14 10.38
CA SER A 10 -8.15 -20.54 11.59
C SER A 10 -9.03 -20.83 12.80
N THR A 11 -8.43 -21.33 13.89
CA THR A 11 -9.10 -21.57 15.17
C THR A 11 -9.54 -20.26 15.84
N SER A 12 -8.81 -19.17 15.59
CA SER A 12 -9.17 -17.84 16.07
C SER A 12 -10.02 -17.09 15.02
N ASN A 13 -10.98 -16.29 15.51
CA ASN A 13 -11.74 -15.41 14.61
C ASN A 13 -10.95 -14.13 14.36
N PRO A 14 -10.44 -13.92 13.12
CA PRO A 14 -9.65 -12.71 12.79
C PRO A 14 -10.46 -11.42 12.91
N PHE A 15 -11.79 -11.51 12.95
CA PHE A 15 -12.72 -10.40 13.06
C PHE A 15 -13.32 -10.21 14.47
N ALA A 16 -12.83 -10.96 15.48
CA ALA A 16 -13.39 -10.89 16.84
C ALA A 16 -13.33 -9.49 17.46
N ASN A 17 -12.24 -8.76 17.17
CA ASN A 17 -11.97 -7.44 17.72
C ASN A 17 -12.44 -6.28 16.83
N VAL A 18 -13.26 -6.56 15.80
CA VAL A 18 -13.84 -5.50 14.96
C VAL A 18 -14.80 -4.66 15.80
N PRO A 19 -14.66 -3.33 15.86
CA PRO A 19 -15.60 -2.46 16.56
C PRO A 19 -17.04 -2.65 16.07
N PRO A 20 -18.05 -2.56 16.96
CA PRO A 20 -19.46 -2.81 16.60
C PRO A 20 -19.95 -2.00 15.39
N GLU A 21 -19.56 -0.73 15.29
CA GLU A 21 -19.90 0.17 14.19
C GLU A 21 -19.35 -0.27 12.83
N PHE A 22 -18.31 -1.10 12.81
CA PHE A 22 -17.73 -1.65 11.58
C PHE A 22 -18.23 -3.07 11.24
N ARG A 23 -19.12 -3.66 12.09
CA ARG A 23 -19.70 -4.99 11.86
C ARG A 23 -20.88 -4.95 10.87
N ASN A 24 -20.57 -4.58 9.65
CA ASN A 24 -21.53 -4.46 8.55
C ASN A 24 -20.84 -4.77 7.21
N ASN A 25 -21.52 -4.67 6.09
CA ASN A 25 -20.96 -4.88 4.76
C ASN A 25 -20.43 -3.59 4.09
N GLN A 26 -20.27 -2.50 4.84
CA GLN A 26 -19.77 -1.24 4.32
C GLN A 26 -18.35 -0.96 4.83
N VAL A 27 -17.57 -0.26 4.02
CA VAL A 27 -16.24 0.24 4.35
C VAL A 27 -16.19 1.71 3.98
N ASP A 28 -15.99 2.56 4.98
CA ASP A 28 -15.81 3.99 4.79
C ASP A 28 -14.30 4.28 4.67
N VAL A 29 -13.85 4.55 3.45
CA VAL A 29 -12.45 4.84 3.11
C VAL A 29 -12.25 6.36 3.10
N LEU A 30 -11.31 6.86 3.90
CA LEU A 30 -10.79 8.22 3.73
C LEU A 30 -9.97 8.25 2.43
N TYR A 31 -10.30 9.14 1.50
CA TYR A 31 -9.48 9.32 0.31
C TYR A 31 -8.79 10.68 0.29
N ALA A 32 -7.63 10.72 -0.36
CA ALA A 32 -6.98 11.94 -0.79
C ALA A 32 -6.65 11.82 -2.28
N THR A 33 -6.83 12.92 -3.03
CA THR A 33 -6.67 12.91 -4.47
C THR A 33 -6.32 14.27 -5.05
N ASP A 34 -5.45 14.28 -6.05
CA ASP A 34 -5.20 15.40 -6.95
C ASP A 34 -5.68 15.11 -8.39
N ARG A 35 -6.67 14.23 -8.49
CA ARG A 35 -7.44 14.04 -9.72
C ARG A 35 -8.39 15.21 -9.94
N GLN A 36 -8.62 15.53 -11.20
CA GLN A 36 -9.64 16.52 -11.56
C GLN A 36 -11.03 15.97 -11.22
N PRO A 37 -11.83 16.71 -10.42
CA PRO A 37 -13.21 16.34 -10.15
C PRO A 37 -14.06 16.52 -11.41
N MET A 38 -15.05 15.66 -11.54
CA MET A 38 -16.09 15.72 -12.57
C MET A 38 -17.45 15.56 -11.90
N THR A 39 -18.44 16.27 -12.38
CA THR A 39 -19.82 16.10 -11.93
C THR A 39 -20.60 15.46 -13.07
N GLN A 40 -21.22 14.33 -12.79
CA GLN A 40 -22.10 13.64 -13.73
C GLN A 40 -23.42 14.41 -13.90
N GLU A 41 -24.21 14.05 -14.92
CA GLU A 41 -25.50 14.70 -15.20
C GLU A 41 -26.50 14.60 -14.04
N ASP A 42 -26.42 13.55 -13.24
CA ASP A 42 -27.22 13.34 -12.03
C ASP A 42 -26.68 14.06 -10.77
N GLY A 43 -25.63 14.84 -10.90
CA GLY A 43 -24.96 15.54 -9.80
C GLY A 43 -23.95 14.70 -9.03
N THR A 44 -23.72 13.45 -9.38
CA THR A 44 -22.75 12.58 -8.71
C THR A 44 -21.33 13.05 -8.93
N LEU A 45 -20.54 13.13 -7.85
CA LEU A 45 -19.11 13.44 -7.92
C LEU A 45 -18.31 12.23 -8.40
N GLU A 46 -17.47 12.45 -9.38
CA GLU A 46 -16.47 11.51 -9.85
C GLU A 46 -15.09 12.16 -9.97
N TYR A 47 -14.04 11.34 -10.11
CA TYR A 47 -12.68 11.78 -10.32
C TYR A 47 -12.10 11.14 -11.57
N GLY A 48 -11.72 11.97 -12.54
CA GLY A 48 -11.13 11.57 -13.80
C GLY A 48 -9.62 11.25 -13.71
N TYR A 49 -9.00 11.17 -14.88
CA TYR A 49 -7.53 11.03 -14.99
C TYR A 49 -6.82 12.39 -15.11
N GLY A 50 -7.54 13.50 -15.24
CA GLY A 50 -6.96 14.84 -15.29
C GLY A 50 -6.26 15.21 -14.00
N ARG A 51 -5.20 16.05 -14.12
CA ARG A 51 -4.43 16.58 -12.98
C ARG A 51 -5.13 17.80 -12.39
N SER A 52 -5.26 17.86 -11.08
CA SER A 52 -5.68 19.03 -10.33
C SER A 52 -4.51 19.57 -9.53
N ARG A 53 -4.29 20.88 -9.59
CA ARG A 53 -3.29 21.56 -8.74
C ARG A 53 -3.75 21.69 -7.28
N SER A 54 -4.95 21.23 -6.98
CA SER A 54 -5.53 21.22 -5.64
C SER A 54 -5.68 19.78 -5.15
N LEU A 55 -5.09 19.47 -4.00
CA LEU A 55 -5.36 18.24 -3.28
C LEU A 55 -6.75 18.30 -2.65
N ALA A 56 -7.57 17.29 -2.87
CA ALA A 56 -8.85 17.10 -2.20
C ALA A 56 -8.83 15.87 -1.29
N PHE A 57 -9.69 15.86 -0.27
CA PHE A 57 -9.92 14.69 0.57
C PHE A 57 -11.39 14.55 0.93
N GLY A 58 -11.76 13.33 1.26
CA GLY A 58 -13.15 13.04 1.62
C GLY A 58 -13.38 11.58 2.00
N SER A 59 -14.62 11.19 2.01
CA SER A 59 -15.11 9.86 2.34
C SER A 59 -15.64 9.17 1.09
N CYS A 60 -15.29 7.89 0.91
CA CYS A 60 -15.88 7.03 -0.09
C CYS A 60 -16.38 5.74 0.57
N VAL A 61 -17.71 5.53 0.53
CA VAL A 61 -18.35 4.36 1.12
C VAL A 61 -18.43 3.24 0.09
N VAL A 62 -17.74 2.15 0.35
CA VAL A 62 -17.76 0.93 -0.46
C VAL A 62 -18.65 -0.11 0.20
N LYS A 63 -19.54 -0.74 -0.56
CA LYS A 63 -20.39 -1.85 -0.13
C LYS A 63 -19.83 -3.17 -0.66
N ILE A 64 -19.71 -4.17 0.22
CA ILE A 64 -19.24 -5.52 -0.10
C ILE A 64 -20.46 -6.45 -0.19
N GLY A 65 -20.86 -6.78 -1.41
CA GLY A 65 -22.09 -7.53 -1.67
C GLY A 65 -23.35 -6.74 -1.34
N GLU A 66 -24.41 -6.92 -2.12
CA GLU A 66 -25.60 -6.04 -2.02
C GLU A 66 -26.42 -6.28 -0.74
N ASN A 67 -26.71 -7.53 -0.41
CA ASN A 67 -27.56 -7.92 0.74
C ASN A 67 -26.83 -8.95 1.62
N VAL A 68 -25.59 -8.65 2.02
CA VAL A 68 -24.75 -9.56 2.80
C VAL A 68 -24.71 -9.10 4.25
N SER A 69 -25.12 -9.97 5.19
CA SER A 69 -24.97 -9.69 6.62
C SER A 69 -23.49 -9.77 7.05
N TRP A 70 -23.19 -9.16 8.18
CA TRP A 70 -21.85 -9.24 8.76
C TRP A 70 -21.39 -10.68 9.01
N GLU A 71 -22.27 -11.52 9.54
CA GLU A 71 -21.99 -12.94 9.83
C GLU A 71 -21.67 -13.71 8.55
N THR A 72 -22.44 -13.47 7.50
CA THR A 72 -22.20 -14.07 6.18
C THR A 72 -20.88 -13.58 5.58
N LEU A 73 -20.57 -12.30 5.71
CA LEU A 73 -19.31 -11.73 5.24
C LEU A 73 -18.11 -12.36 5.96
N VAL A 74 -18.16 -12.45 7.30
CA VAL A 74 -17.13 -13.11 8.11
C VAL A 74 -16.97 -14.58 7.72
N LYS A 75 -18.07 -15.32 7.56
CA LYS A 75 -18.03 -16.71 7.12
C LYS A 75 -17.32 -16.84 5.76
N ASN A 76 -17.72 -16.03 4.78
CA ASN A 76 -17.11 -16.03 3.45
C ASN A 76 -15.64 -15.60 3.43
N SER A 77 -15.20 -14.84 4.43
CA SER A 77 -13.81 -14.39 4.58
C SER A 77 -12.89 -15.43 5.27
N ARG A 78 -13.42 -16.63 5.57
CA ARG A 78 -12.70 -17.70 6.27
C ARG A 78 -12.74 -19.04 5.54
N VAL A 79 -13.24 -19.08 4.31
CA VAL A 79 -13.34 -20.30 3.49
C VAL A 79 -12.56 -20.14 2.19
N HIS A 80 -11.91 -21.21 1.73
CA HIS A 80 -11.18 -21.22 0.46
C HIS A 80 -12.09 -20.90 -0.73
N LYS A 81 -13.22 -21.59 -0.81
CA LYS A 81 -14.17 -21.45 -1.91
C LYS A 81 -15.48 -20.82 -1.38
N ARG A 82 -15.74 -19.62 -1.82
CA ARG A 82 -17.01 -18.93 -1.52
C ARG A 82 -18.14 -19.51 -2.35
N SER A 83 -19.32 -19.58 -1.76
CA SER A 83 -20.54 -20.02 -2.47
C SER A 83 -21.04 -18.94 -3.44
N THR A 84 -20.75 -17.68 -3.20
CA THR A 84 -21.18 -16.54 -3.99
C THR A 84 -20.05 -15.52 -4.18
N SER A 85 -19.98 -14.90 -5.37
CA SER A 85 -19.14 -13.75 -5.61
C SER A 85 -19.68 -12.55 -4.85
N LEU A 86 -18.78 -11.80 -4.20
CA LEU A 86 -19.11 -10.56 -3.50
C LEU A 86 -18.63 -9.39 -4.35
N GLU A 87 -19.56 -8.74 -5.05
CA GLU A 87 -19.24 -7.53 -5.80
C GLU A 87 -19.03 -6.35 -4.86
N LEU A 88 -18.10 -5.48 -5.26
CA LEU A 88 -17.88 -4.21 -4.58
C LEU A 88 -18.53 -3.09 -5.39
N THR A 89 -19.30 -2.26 -4.71
CA THR A 89 -19.95 -1.10 -5.31
C THR A 89 -19.67 0.15 -4.49
N ILE A 90 -19.50 1.29 -5.16
CA ILE A 90 -19.45 2.58 -4.50
C ILE A 90 -20.87 3.00 -4.19
N ARG A 91 -21.14 3.30 -2.92
CA ARG A 91 -22.42 3.83 -2.47
C ARG A 91 -22.45 5.35 -2.49
N ASP A 92 -21.35 5.97 -2.06
CA ASP A 92 -21.26 7.42 -1.92
C ASP A 92 -19.81 7.89 -2.04
N ILE A 93 -19.63 9.09 -2.62
CA ILE A 93 -18.37 9.82 -2.65
C ILE A 93 -18.68 11.24 -2.17
N THR A 94 -18.13 11.61 -1.02
CA THR A 94 -18.30 12.95 -0.45
C THR A 94 -16.94 13.64 -0.33
N GLU A 95 -16.74 14.75 -1.04
CA GLU A 95 -15.59 15.63 -0.85
C GLU A 95 -15.80 16.46 0.42
N GLN A 96 -14.91 16.30 1.38
CA GLN A 96 -14.98 17.01 2.65
C GLN A 96 -14.11 18.26 2.67
N GLY A 97 -13.05 18.33 1.87
CA GLY A 97 -12.19 19.48 1.78
C GLY A 97 -11.30 19.47 0.55
N ARG A 98 -10.96 20.66 0.11
CA ARG A 98 -10.04 20.87 -1.02
C ARG A 98 -9.08 22.00 -0.67
N PHE A 99 -7.79 21.69 -0.80
CA PHE A 99 -6.72 22.65 -0.58
C PHE A 99 -6.70 23.73 -1.67
N PRO A 100 -6.19 24.93 -1.39
CA PRO A 100 -5.83 25.88 -2.43
C PRO A 100 -4.89 25.28 -3.46
N GLU A 101 -4.92 25.82 -4.67
CA GLU A 101 -3.99 25.40 -5.72
C GLU A 101 -2.54 25.64 -5.32
N THR A 102 -1.66 24.76 -5.79
CA THR A 102 -0.20 24.87 -5.63
C THR A 102 0.48 25.04 -7.00
N PRO A 103 1.63 25.74 -7.08
CA PRO A 103 2.30 26.44 -6.00
C PRO A 103 1.49 27.65 -5.52
N ILE A 104 1.64 27.98 -4.23
CA ILE A 104 1.02 29.19 -3.66
C ILE A 104 1.64 30.43 -4.34
N PRO A 105 0.81 31.41 -4.81
CA PRO A 105 1.33 32.63 -5.39
C PRO A 105 2.21 33.41 -4.43
N LEU A 106 3.32 33.93 -4.94
CA LEU A 106 4.17 34.85 -4.19
C LEU A 106 3.67 36.27 -4.30
N ILE A 107 3.69 37.01 -3.19
CA ILE A 107 3.40 38.43 -3.12
C ILE A 107 4.61 39.18 -2.58
N HIS A 108 4.67 40.51 -2.84
CA HIS A 108 5.69 41.39 -2.27
C HIS A 108 5.46 41.60 -0.77
N GLY A 109 6.36 41.10 0.07
CA GLY A 109 6.41 41.36 1.50
C GLY A 109 7.47 42.44 1.85
N LYS A 110 7.56 42.79 3.12
CA LYS A 110 8.52 43.81 3.59
C LYS A 110 10.00 43.43 3.39
N LYS A 111 10.32 42.15 3.30
CA LYS A 111 11.69 41.59 3.19
C LYS A 111 11.91 40.76 1.91
N GLY A 112 11.13 40.95 0.87
CA GLY A 112 11.17 40.19 -0.38
C GLY A 112 9.87 39.48 -0.68
N PHE A 113 9.93 38.46 -1.56
CA PHE A 113 8.75 37.66 -1.92
C PHE A 113 8.41 36.70 -0.79
N ILE A 114 7.13 36.58 -0.47
CA ILE A 114 6.56 35.64 0.49
C ILE A 114 5.33 35.00 -0.14
N ASP A 115 5.00 33.78 0.33
CA ASP A 115 3.71 33.16 0.00
C ASP A 115 2.55 34.08 0.43
N ASP A 116 1.46 34.09 -0.36
CA ASP A 116 0.26 34.86 -0.03
C ASP A 116 -0.32 34.39 1.33
N PRO A 117 -0.32 35.23 2.38
CA PRO A 117 -0.80 34.86 3.70
C PRO A 117 -2.29 34.47 3.73
N ALA A 118 -3.12 35.02 2.84
CA ALA A 118 -4.52 34.68 2.76
C ALA A 118 -4.70 33.26 2.26
N ILE A 119 -3.90 32.83 1.27
CA ILE A 119 -3.91 31.46 0.76
C ILE A 119 -3.30 30.49 1.77
N GLN A 120 -2.21 30.87 2.45
CA GLN A 120 -1.65 30.07 3.54
C GLN A 120 -2.66 29.83 4.67
N SER A 121 -3.42 30.89 5.06
CA SER A 121 -4.47 30.76 6.07
C SER A 121 -5.58 29.77 5.63
N ARG A 122 -5.99 29.83 4.38
CA ARG A 122 -6.96 28.86 3.81
C ARG A 122 -6.39 27.44 3.78
N TYR A 123 -5.11 27.30 3.42
CA TYR A 123 -4.43 26.01 3.42
C TYR A 123 -4.41 25.40 4.84
N ALA A 124 -4.04 26.20 5.84
CA ALA A 124 -4.03 25.77 7.24
C ALA A 124 -5.42 25.34 7.73
N ALA A 125 -6.48 26.09 7.38
CA ALA A 125 -7.86 25.74 7.75
C ALA A 125 -8.31 24.41 7.14
N VAL A 126 -7.93 24.12 5.91
CA VAL A 126 -8.23 22.82 5.25
C VAL A 126 -7.42 21.68 5.87
N ALA A 127 -6.14 21.95 6.21
CA ALA A 127 -5.30 20.98 6.93
C ALA A 127 -5.87 20.64 8.32
N ASP A 128 -6.40 21.64 9.05
CA ASP A 128 -7.10 21.41 10.33
C ASP A 128 -8.35 20.54 10.15
N LYS A 129 -9.09 20.75 9.07
CA LYS A 129 -10.25 19.92 8.75
C LYS A 129 -9.87 18.47 8.49
N LEU A 130 -8.79 18.24 7.74
CA LEU A 130 -8.27 16.89 7.50
C LEU A 130 -7.80 16.22 8.80
N ARG A 131 -7.09 16.95 9.69
CA ARG A 131 -6.69 16.44 11.00
C ARG A 131 -7.89 16.03 11.85
N LYS A 132 -8.94 16.86 11.90
CA LYS A 132 -10.19 16.54 12.62
C LYS A 132 -10.87 15.32 12.06
N GLU A 133 -10.96 15.18 10.74
CA GLU A 133 -11.52 14.00 10.11
C GLU A 133 -10.74 12.73 10.49
N LEU A 134 -9.41 12.79 10.46
CA LEU A 134 -8.57 11.69 10.91
C LEU A 134 -8.76 11.37 12.40
N GLN A 135 -8.86 12.37 13.27
CA GLN A 135 -9.12 12.20 14.71
C GLN A 135 -10.45 11.48 14.95
N VAL A 136 -11.52 11.88 14.28
CA VAL A 136 -12.83 11.22 14.36
C VAL A 136 -12.73 9.73 13.97
N ARG A 137 -12.01 9.41 12.90
CA ARG A 137 -11.81 8.02 12.45
C ARG A 137 -10.93 7.23 13.43
N LEU A 138 -9.87 7.83 13.94
CA LEU A 138 -8.99 7.21 14.93
C LEU A 138 -9.72 6.94 16.27
N ALA A 139 -10.69 7.79 16.64
CA ALA A 139 -11.49 7.56 17.86
C ALA A 139 -12.29 6.25 17.80
N ARG A 140 -12.68 5.81 16.62
CA ARG A 140 -13.52 4.60 16.37
C ARG A 140 -12.72 3.29 16.35
N THR A 141 -11.40 3.32 16.48
CA THR A 141 -10.55 2.13 16.44
C THR A 141 -9.55 2.11 17.59
N SER A 142 -9.23 0.93 18.10
CA SER A 142 -8.21 0.76 19.14
C SER A 142 -6.80 0.99 18.60
N ARG A 143 -6.55 0.60 17.33
CA ARG A 143 -5.28 0.86 16.64
C ARG A 143 -5.24 2.29 16.13
N LYS A 144 -4.35 3.08 16.70
CA LYS A 144 -4.12 4.48 16.29
C LYS A 144 -3.16 4.55 15.10
N GLU A 145 -3.51 3.83 14.03
CA GLU A 145 -2.69 3.60 12.85
C GLU A 145 -3.48 3.93 11.58
N ALA A 146 -2.78 4.38 10.54
CA ALA A 146 -3.34 4.66 9.22
C ALA A 146 -2.69 3.74 8.16
N TYR A 147 -3.50 3.17 7.28
CA TYR A 147 -3.08 2.31 6.18
C TYR A 147 -3.35 3.02 4.86
N ILE A 148 -2.30 3.53 4.21
CA ILE A 148 -2.39 4.30 2.97
C ILE A 148 -2.11 3.38 1.79
N PHE A 149 -3.10 3.12 0.94
CA PHE A 149 -2.89 2.42 -0.32
C PHE A 149 -2.66 3.41 -1.46
N ILE A 150 -1.60 3.18 -2.27
CA ILE A 150 -1.21 3.98 -3.42
C ILE A 150 -1.15 3.06 -4.64
N HIS A 151 -2.04 3.31 -5.60
CA HIS A 151 -2.20 2.46 -6.79
C HIS A 151 -1.13 2.70 -7.87
N GLY A 152 -1.04 1.79 -8.85
CA GLY A 152 -0.18 1.89 -10.03
C GLY A 152 -0.82 2.62 -11.21
N VAL A 153 -0.18 2.51 -12.40
CA VAL A 153 -0.71 3.04 -13.67
C VAL A 153 -2.05 2.41 -14.05
N ALA A 154 -2.74 3.03 -15.00
CA ALA A 154 -4.01 2.57 -15.56
C ALA A 154 -5.12 2.32 -14.53
N ASN A 155 -4.98 2.85 -13.31
CA ASN A 155 -6.00 2.74 -12.29
C ASN A 155 -6.95 3.94 -12.30
N ARG A 156 -8.23 3.66 -12.14
CA ARG A 156 -9.28 4.64 -11.90
C ARG A 156 -9.58 4.74 -10.41
N PHE A 157 -10.31 5.76 -10.02
CA PHE A 157 -10.71 6.02 -8.63
C PHE A 157 -11.44 4.82 -8.00
N ASP A 158 -12.42 4.27 -8.70
CA ASP A 158 -13.23 3.14 -8.26
C ASP A 158 -12.39 1.88 -7.95
N ARG A 159 -11.45 1.53 -8.83
CA ARG A 159 -10.57 0.37 -8.62
C ARG A 159 -9.67 0.53 -7.41
N ALA A 160 -9.12 1.73 -7.22
CA ALA A 160 -8.23 2.00 -6.09
C ALA A 160 -8.97 1.91 -4.74
N VAL A 161 -10.20 2.44 -4.66
CA VAL A 161 -11.00 2.36 -3.43
C VAL A 161 -11.44 0.94 -3.11
N PHE A 162 -11.75 0.12 -4.12
CA PHE A 162 -12.09 -1.29 -3.91
C PHE A 162 -10.92 -2.07 -3.32
N VAL A 163 -9.71 -1.87 -3.85
CA VAL A 163 -8.50 -2.51 -3.29
C VAL A 163 -8.27 -2.08 -1.84
N THR A 164 -8.42 -0.80 -1.54
CA THR A 164 -8.26 -0.27 -0.18
C THR A 164 -9.29 -0.89 0.78
N ALA A 165 -10.53 -1.01 0.36
CA ALA A 165 -11.60 -1.61 1.16
C ALA A 165 -11.35 -3.11 1.43
N GLU A 166 -10.90 -3.87 0.40
CA GLU A 166 -10.55 -5.28 0.55
C GLU A 166 -9.37 -5.48 1.50
N LEU A 167 -8.29 -4.72 1.32
CA LEU A 167 -7.11 -4.78 2.20
C LEU A 167 -7.50 -4.50 3.66
N TRP A 168 -8.21 -3.42 3.92
CA TRP A 168 -8.63 -3.07 5.27
C TRP A 168 -9.55 -4.13 5.89
N HIS A 169 -10.46 -4.71 5.11
CA HIS A 169 -11.30 -5.80 5.58
C HIS A 169 -10.46 -6.97 6.08
N PHE A 170 -9.47 -7.42 5.27
CA PHE A 170 -8.60 -8.54 5.64
C PHE A 170 -7.51 -8.16 6.66
N LEU A 171 -7.22 -6.87 6.87
CA LEU A 171 -6.45 -6.41 8.03
C LEU A 171 -7.26 -6.41 9.34
N GLY A 172 -8.49 -6.94 9.31
CA GLY A 172 -9.35 -7.09 10.47
C GLY A 172 -10.09 -5.81 10.86
N ARG A 173 -10.26 -4.89 9.94
CA ARG A 173 -10.96 -3.59 10.12
C ARG A 173 -10.45 -2.78 11.29
N GLN A 174 -9.15 -2.81 11.52
CA GLN A 174 -8.45 -2.03 12.52
C GLN A 174 -7.68 -0.87 11.88
N GLY A 175 -7.53 0.24 12.63
CA GLY A 175 -6.92 1.45 12.09
C GLY A 175 -7.81 2.15 11.05
N VAL A 176 -7.26 3.14 10.36
CA VAL A 176 -7.97 3.97 9.39
C VAL A 176 -7.55 3.59 7.97
N PRO A 177 -8.49 3.11 7.12
CA PRO A 177 -8.20 2.89 5.71
C PRO A 177 -8.12 4.21 4.96
N ILE A 178 -7.03 4.40 4.24
CA ILE A 178 -6.79 5.59 3.44
C ILE A 178 -6.42 5.18 2.01
N MET A 179 -7.08 5.77 1.04
CA MET A 179 -6.70 5.69 -0.36
C MET A 179 -6.05 7.01 -0.79
N TYR A 180 -4.78 6.95 -1.23
CA TYR A 180 -4.22 8.04 -2.00
C TYR A 180 -4.30 7.71 -3.48
N THR A 181 -5.11 8.48 -4.22
CA THR A 181 -5.34 8.23 -5.65
C THR A 181 -4.90 9.41 -6.50
N TRP A 182 -3.91 9.15 -7.35
CA TRP A 182 -3.26 10.13 -8.21
C TRP A 182 -3.78 10.05 -9.66
N PRO A 183 -3.57 11.09 -10.50
CA PRO A 183 -4.15 11.19 -11.85
C PRO A 183 -3.58 10.18 -12.84
N ALA A 184 -4.01 8.92 -12.75
CA ALA A 184 -3.67 7.83 -13.66
C ALA A 184 -4.91 7.32 -14.40
N GLY A 185 -4.69 6.48 -15.43
CA GLY A 185 -5.76 5.79 -16.14
C GLY A 185 -6.29 6.52 -17.37
N ARG A 186 -5.47 7.36 -18.01
CA ARG A 186 -5.82 8.03 -19.27
C ARG A 186 -6.17 7.07 -20.41
N GLY A 187 -5.68 5.81 -20.35
CA GLY A 187 -5.83 4.83 -21.42
C GLY A 187 -4.81 4.99 -22.55
N GLY A 188 -4.68 3.93 -23.37
CA GLY A 188 -3.66 3.83 -24.41
C GLY A 188 -2.31 3.31 -23.90
N LEU A 189 -1.72 2.31 -24.62
CA LEU A 189 -0.55 1.58 -24.11
C LEU A 189 0.64 2.50 -23.83
N LEU A 190 1.22 3.13 -24.85
CA LEU A 190 2.40 4.01 -24.69
C LEU A 190 2.03 5.41 -24.17
N ARG A 191 1.04 6.06 -24.81
CA ARG A 191 0.63 7.41 -24.43
C ARG A 191 -0.01 7.47 -23.05
N GLY A 192 -0.75 6.43 -22.67
CA GLY A 192 -1.32 6.30 -21.32
C GLY A 192 -0.23 6.12 -20.29
N TYR A 193 0.72 5.22 -20.52
CA TYR A 193 1.82 4.99 -19.62
C TYR A 193 2.70 6.23 -19.42
N THR A 194 3.09 6.94 -20.49
CA THR A 194 3.89 8.17 -20.37
C THR A 194 3.14 9.27 -19.63
N TYR A 195 1.84 9.45 -19.89
CA TYR A 195 1.00 10.38 -19.13
C TYR A 195 0.93 10.03 -17.65
N ASP A 196 0.71 8.75 -17.33
CA ASP A 196 0.63 8.29 -15.96
C ASP A 196 1.98 8.45 -15.25
N ARG A 197 3.12 8.22 -15.94
CA ARG A 197 4.46 8.48 -15.39
C ARG A 197 4.65 9.94 -14.99
N GLU A 198 4.32 10.88 -15.87
CA GLU A 198 4.36 12.32 -15.59
C GLU A 198 3.40 12.72 -14.46
N SER A 199 2.23 12.06 -14.39
CA SER A 199 1.27 12.27 -13.30
C SER A 199 1.78 11.75 -11.97
N GLY A 200 2.59 10.67 -11.99
CA GLY A 200 3.31 10.19 -10.82
C GLY A 200 4.29 11.23 -10.26
N GLU A 201 5.10 11.86 -11.12
CA GLU A 201 5.98 12.98 -10.70
C GLU A 201 5.18 14.17 -10.17
N PHE A 202 4.09 14.54 -10.84
CA PHE A 202 3.22 15.64 -10.45
C PHE A 202 2.64 15.46 -9.04
N THR A 203 2.24 14.25 -8.67
CA THR A 203 1.54 13.97 -7.40
C THR A 203 2.46 13.87 -6.18
N ILE A 204 3.78 13.72 -6.35
CA ILE A 204 4.75 13.54 -5.25
C ILE A 204 4.62 14.65 -4.21
N PHE A 205 4.53 15.90 -4.66
CA PHE A 205 4.36 17.04 -3.76
C PHE A 205 3.10 16.91 -2.89
N HIS A 206 1.96 16.61 -3.49
CA HIS A 206 0.70 16.46 -2.77
C HIS A 206 0.70 15.27 -1.80
N LEU A 207 1.30 14.14 -2.16
CA LEU A 207 1.44 13.00 -1.26
C LEU A 207 2.33 13.35 -0.06
N LYS A 208 3.43 14.07 -0.29
CA LYS A 208 4.32 14.54 0.78
C LYS A 208 3.58 15.45 1.76
N GLU A 209 2.84 16.44 1.27
CA GLU A 209 2.03 17.34 2.10
C GLU A 209 0.96 16.56 2.88
N PHE A 210 0.29 15.61 2.21
CA PHE A 210 -0.71 14.77 2.86
C PHE A 210 -0.12 13.96 4.02
N ILE A 211 1.00 13.27 3.81
CA ILE A 211 1.68 12.51 4.88
C ILE A 211 2.08 13.43 6.03
N ARG A 212 2.60 14.64 5.74
CA ARG A 212 3.00 15.63 6.75
C ARG A 212 1.82 16.04 7.63
N ILE A 213 0.65 16.31 7.02
CA ILE A 213 -0.56 16.68 7.75
C ILE A 213 -1.05 15.51 8.61
N LEU A 214 -1.10 14.26 8.07
CA LEU A 214 -1.48 13.10 8.86
C LEU A 214 -0.54 12.91 10.06
N ALA A 215 0.77 12.96 9.84
CA ALA A 215 1.78 12.76 10.88
C ALA A 215 1.71 13.81 11.99
N SER A 216 1.24 15.03 11.67
CA SER A 216 1.04 16.09 12.65
C SER A 216 -0.17 15.88 13.58
N THR A 217 -1.02 14.87 13.31
CA THR A 217 -2.15 14.49 14.17
C THR A 217 -1.64 13.76 15.40
N PRO A 218 -1.86 14.27 16.64
CA PRO A 218 -1.25 13.70 17.85
C PRO A 218 -1.69 12.28 18.15
N GLU A 219 -2.95 11.95 17.88
CA GLU A 219 -3.56 10.65 18.14
C GLU A 219 -3.01 9.56 17.20
N LEU A 220 -2.55 9.92 16.01
CA LEU A 220 -1.95 8.98 15.07
C LEU A 220 -0.57 8.54 15.59
N LYS A 221 -0.36 7.22 15.67
CA LYS A 221 0.91 6.64 16.16
C LYS A 221 1.76 6.08 15.03
N LYS A 222 1.13 5.48 14.01
CA LYS A 222 1.84 4.84 12.90
C LYS A 222 1.13 5.09 11.57
N ILE A 223 1.94 5.23 10.53
CA ILE A 223 1.51 5.27 9.12
C ILE A 223 2.13 4.05 8.42
N HIS A 224 1.28 3.27 7.76
CA HIS A 224 1.69 2.19 6.89
C HIS A 224 1.37 2.58 5.45
N ILE A 225 2.38 2.59 4.59
CA ILE A 225 2.27 2.92 3.17
C ILE A 225 2.35 1.62 2.38
N ILE A 226 1.32 1.32 1.59
CA ILE A 226 1.23 0.14 0.73
C ILE A 226 1.11 0.63 -0.70
N ALA A 227 2.18 0.51 -1.46
CA ALA A 227 2.25 1.01 -2.82
C ALA A 227 2.40 -0.12 -3.84
N HIS A 228 1.71 -0.03 -4.97
CA HIS A 228 1.71 -1.05 -6.00
C HIS A 228 2.19 -0.49 -7.35
N SER A 229 3.02 -1.27 -8.05
CA SER A 229 3.46 -0.96 -9.41
C SER A 229 4.14 0.43 -9.48
N ARG A 230 3.78 1.29 -10.42
CA ARG A 230 4.28 2.69 -10.52
C ARG A 230 3.99 3.53 -9.28
N GLY A 231 2.97 3.20 -8.48
CA GLY A 231 2.72 3.86 -7.19
C GLY A 231 3.86 3.71 -6.20
N THR A 232 4.74 2.71 -6.38
CA THR A 232 5.95 2.52 -5.56
C THR A 232 6.97 3.64 -5.75
N ASP A 233 7.12 4.16 -6.98
CA ASP A 233 7.97 5.32 -7.25
C ASP A 233 7.40 6.59 -6.62
N VAL A 234 6.09 6.80 -6.73
CA VAL A 234 5.39 7.92 -6.09
C VAL A 234 5.61 7.88 -4.57
N ALA A 235 5.39 6.71 -3.94
CA ALA A 235 5.56 6.51 -2.51
C ALA A 235 7.02 6.70 -2.07
N ALA A 236 7.96 6.02 -2.76
CA ALA A 236 9.38 6.08 -2.42
C ALA A 236 9.94 7.50 -2.58
N SER A 237 9.56 8.22 -3.64
CA SER A 237 10.00 9.60 -3.86
C SER A 237 9.46 10.55 -2.78
N ALA A 238 8.17 10.47 -2.46
CA ALA A 238 7.58 11.31 -1.41
C ALA A 238 8.21 11.03 -0.03
N VAL A 239 8.36 9.77 0.34
CA VAL A 239 8.97 9.37 1.62
C VAL A 239 10.45 9.78 1.68
N ARG A 240 11.20 9.61 0.57
CA ARG A 240 12.59 10.05 0.46
C ARG A 240 12.72 11.56 0.71
N GLU A 241 11.89 12.38 0.08
CA GLU A 241 11.92 13.83 0.27
C GLU A 241 11.61 14.23 1.73
N LEU A 242 10.65 13.55 2.37
CA LEU A 242 10.38 13.74 3.80
C LEU A 242 11.58 13.35 4.68
N ILE A 243 12.26 12.26 4.37
CA ILE A 243 13.46 11.82 5.08
C ILE A 243 14.59 12.85 4.95
N ILE A 244 14.82 13.39 3.75
CA ILE A 244 15.82 14.43 3.48
C ILE A 244 15.49 15.70 4.27
N GLU A 245 14.23 16.14 4.22
CA GLU A 245 13.73 17.30 4.96
C GLU A 245 14.00 17.17 6.47
N ALA A 246 13.61 16.05 7.07
CA ALA A 246 13.82 15.81 8.50
C ALA A 246 15.31 15.83 8.86
N ARG A 247 16.14 15.16 8.05
CA ARG A 247 17.60 15.15 8.28
C ARG A 247 18.20 16.55 8.11
N GLY A 248 17.78 17.29 7.12
CA GLY A 248 18.20 18.69 6.91
C GLY A 248 17.84 19.60 8.09
N ALA A 249 16.72 19.33 8.76
CA ALA A 249 16.28 20.00 9.97
C ALA A 249 16.92 19.43 11.26
N GLY A 250 17.78 18.40 11.19
CA GLY A 250 18.36 17.74 12.35
C GLY A 250 17.37 16.90 13.17
N VAL A 251 16.23 16.51 12.58
CA VAL A 251 15.16 15.76 13.25
C VAL A 251 15.15 14.31 12.80
N ASN A 252 14.77 13.39 13.69
CA ASN A 252 14.62 11.99 13.34
C ASN A 252 13.38 11.77 12.45
N PRO A 253 13.53 11.29 11.20
CA PRO A 253 12.39 11.11 10.28
C PRO A 253 11.32 10.17 10.81
N ARG A 254 11.70 9.09 11.53
CA ARG A 254 10.75 8.13 12.11
C ARG A 254 9.84 8.78 13.15
N ALA A 255 10.41 9.63 14.00
CA ALA A 255 9.66 10.34 15.01
C ALA A 255 8.76 11.42 14.40
N GLN A 256 9.25 12.14 13.40
CA GLN A 256 8.53 13.24 12.76
C GLN A 256 7.37 12.75 11.90
N PHE A 257 7.57 11.76 11.04
CA PHE A 257 6.57 11.33 10.07
C PHE A 257 5.83 10.05 10.46
N LYS A 258 6.23 9.37 11.55
CA LYS A 258 5.56 8.19 12.08
C LYS A 258 5.38 7.05 11.07
N ILE A 259 6.23 6.99 10.02
CA ILE A 259 6.14 5.96 8.98
C ILE A 259 6.73 4.68 9.55
N ALA A 260 5.85 3.70 9.80
CA ALA A 260 6.21 2.40 10.33
C ALA A 260 6.59 1.44 9.19
N ASN A 261 5.68 1.13 8.29
CA ASN A 261 5.94 0.24 7.17
C ASN A 261 5.83 0.99 5.84
N VAL A 262 6.81 0.78 4.97
CA VAL A 262 6.73 1.08 3.54
C VAL A 262 6.76 -0.26 2.80
N VAL A 263 5.65 -0.63 2.21
CA VAL A 263 5.47 -1.88 1.47
C VAL A 263 5.40 -1.55 -0.01
N LEU A 264 6.42 -1.97 -0.75
CA LEU A 264 6.54 -1.76 -2.19
C LEU A 264 6.23 -3.07 -2.91
N ILE A 265 5.12 -3.12 -3.64
CA ILE A 265 4.61 -4.35 -4.29
C ILE A 265 4.76 -4.23 -5.80
N ALA A 266 5.41 -5.21 -6.43
CA ALA A 266 5.70 -5.23 -7.86
C ALA A 266 6.30 -3.88 -8.34
N PRO A 267 7.41 -3.40 -7.72
CA PRO A 267 7.89 -2.06 -7.99
C PRO A 267 8.40 -1.91 -9.42
N ASP A 268 7.80 -0.95 -10.14
CA ASP A 268 8.23 -0.52 -11.47
C ASP A 268 9.35 0.52 -11.34
N LEU A 269 10.47 0.10 -10.75
CA LEU A 269 11.64 0.90 -10.46
C LEU A 269 12.88 0.22 -11.04
N ASP A 270 13.76 1.01 -11.65
CA ASP A 270 15.05 0.57 -12.14
C ASP A 270 16.03 0.35 -10.97
N LEU A 271 16.77 -0.76 -11.00
CA LEU A 271 17.69 -1.15 -9.91
C LEU A 271 18.78 -0.11 -9.68
N ASP A 272 19.41 0.38 -10.76
CA ASP A 272 20.50 1.36 -10.66
C ASP A 272 19.97 2.68 -10.07
N VAL A 273 18.76 3.09 -10.50
CA VAL A 273 18.07 4.29 -9.96
C VAL A 273 17.78 4.12 -8.47
N VAL A 274 17.28 2.95 -8.04
CA VAL A 274 16.99 2.68 -6.62
C VAL A 274 18.26 2.68 -5.81
N THR A 275 19.30 2.00 -6.27
CA THR A 275 20.60 1.97 -5.61
C THR A 275 21.17 3.37 -5.43
N GLN A 276 21.16 4.19 -6.50
CA GLN A 276 21.71 5.55 -6.47
C GLN A 276 20.83 6.53 -5.66
N ARG A 277 19.48 6.44 -5.76
CA ARG A 277 18.58 7.40 -5.10
C ARG A 277 18.19 6.98 -3.68
N LEU A 278 17.83 5.72 -3.49
CA LEU A 278 17.31 5.25 -2.19
C LEU A 278 18.42 4.63 -1.34
N GLY A 279 19.32 3.84 -1.95
CA GLY A 279 20.44 3.20 -1.27
C GLY A 279 21.44 4.22 -0.74
N ALA A 280 21.97 5.10 -1.61
CA ALA A 280 22.96 6.12 -1.24
C ALA A 280 22.45 7.07 -0.15
N GLU A 281 21.15 7.38 -0.14
CA GLU A 281 20.52 8.23 0.89
C GLU A 281 20.03 7.46 2.11
N ARG A 282 20.31 6.15 2.18
CA ARG A 282 19.95 5.33 3.33
C ARG A 282 18.46 5.40 3.66
N PHE A 283 17.61 5.24 2.63
CA PHE A 283 16.16 5.30 2.71
C PHE A 283 15.60 4.39 3.82
N PHE A 284 16.07 3.15 3.90
CA PHE A 284 15.68 2.15 4.88
C PHE A 284 15.84 2.59 6.34
N ARG A 285 16.68 3.58 6.62
CA ARG A 285 16.87 4.14 7.97
C ARG A 285 15.86 5.22 8.33
N GLY A 286 15.09 5.70 7.36
CA GLY A 286 14.12 6.77 7.57
C GLY A 286 12.75 6.30 8.07
N THR A 287 12.47 4.99 7.98
CA THR A 287 11.21 4.35 8.38
C THR A 287 11.47 3.21 9.37
N GLU A 288 10.42 2.65 10.01
CA GLU A 288 10.65 1.50 10.91
C GLU A 288 10.99 0.23 10.10
N ARG A 289 10.32 0.01 8.95
CA ARG A 289 10.54 -1.16 8.09
C ARG A 289 10.23 -0.85 6.63
N VAL A 290 10.98 -1.45 5.71
CA VAL A 290 10.69 -1.46 4.27
C VAL A 290 10.59 -2.91 3.81
N THR A 291 9.49 -3.28 3.16
CA THR A 291 9.31 -4.61 2.57
C THR A 291 9.03 -4.47 1.08
N VAL A 292 9.76 -5.20 0.27
CA VAL A 292 9.64 -5.17 -1.20
C VAL A 292 9.16 -6.54 -1.66
N TYR A 293 7.98 -6.61 -2.27
CA TYR A 293 7.49 -7.83 -2.89
C TYR A 293 7.85 -7.82 -4.36
N VAL A 294 8.49 -8.89 -4.81
CA VAL A 294 8.96 -9.08 -6.18
C VAL A 294 8.36 -10.37 -6.77
N SER A 295 8.39 -10.52 -8.09
CA SER A 295 8.01 -11.76 -8.77
C SER A 295 8.69 -11.81 -10.13
N GLU A 296 9.48 -12.84 -10.40
CA GLU A 296 10.18 -13.04 -11.66
C GLU A 296 9.20 -13.11 -12.85
N ASP A 297 8.06 -13.76 -12.65
CA ASP A 297 7.04 -14.01 -13.66
C ASP A 297 6.08 -12.82 -13.89
N ASP A 298 6.36 -11.63 -13.38
CA ASP A 298 5.47 -10.46 -13.52
C ASP A 298 5.50 -9.88 -14.96
N PRO A 299 4.45 -10.12 -15.79
CA PRO A 299 4.47 -9.72 -17.19
C PRO A 299 4.41 -8.20 -17.40
N ALA A 300 3.86 -7.45 -16.46
CA ALA A 300 3.77 -6.01 -16.57
C ALA A 300 5.12 -5.34 -16.29
N ILE A 301 5.89 -5.88 -15.37
CA ILE A 301 7.25 -5.42 -15.08
C ILE A 301 8.20 -5.80 -16.21
N SER A 302 8.06 -7.00 -16.80
CA SER A 302 8.81 -7.42 -18.00
C SER A 302 8.59 -6.45 -19.17
N LEU A 303 7.34 -6.07 -19.43
CA LEU A 303 7.02 -5.09 -20.49
C LEU A 303 7.62 -3.71 -20.19
N ALA A 304 7.58 -3.24 -18.97
CA ALA A 304 8.20 -1.99 -18.55
C ALA A 304 9.74 -2.05 -18.73
N GLY A 305 10.38 -3.14 -18.32
CA GLY A 305 11.80 -3.37 -18.53
C GLY A 305 12.21 -3.27 -20.00
N TRP A 306 11.46 -3.90 -20.89
CA TRP A 306 11.69 -3.84 -22.34
C TRP A 306 11.50 -2.41 -22.89
N LEU A 307 10.44 -1.70 -22.48
CA LEU A 307 10.15 -0.33 -22.96
C LEU A 307 11.24 0.68 -22.57
N PHE A 308 11.87 0.53 -21.41
CA PHE A 308 12.84 1.47 -20.88
C PHE A 308 14.29 0.99 -20.99
N THR A 309 14.52 -0.17 -21.62
CA THR A 309 15.87 -0.74 -21.80
C THR A 309 16.63 -0.85 -20.45
N SER A 310 15.91 -1.14 -19.38
CA SER A 310 16.49 -1.29 -18.05
C SER A 310 17.27 -2.59 -17.93
N ARG A 311 18.42 -2.57 -17.22
CA ARG A 311 19.18 -3.78 -16.91
C ARG A 311 18.37 -4.75 -16.06
N SER A 312 17.72 -4.25 -15.01
CA SER A 312 16.84 -5.02 -14.11
C SER A 312 15.82 -4.08 -13.47
N ARG A 313 14.62 -4.60 -13.28
CA ARG A 313 13.56 -3.93 -12.52
C ARG A 313 13.46 -4.56 -11.14
N ILE A 314 13.38 -3.72 -10.10
CA ILE A 314 13.25 -4.19 -8.71
C ILE A 314 12.10 -5.18 -8.55
N GLY A 315 10.99 -5.00 -9.27
CA GLY A 315 9.83 -5.90 -9.19
C GLY A 315 10.08 -7.32 -9.69
N GLN A 316 11.20 -7.59 -10.38
CA GLN A 316 11.62 -8.90 -10.86
C GLN A 316 13.02 -9.29 -10.36
N LEU A 317 13.53 -8.58 -9.35
CA LEU A 317 14.88 -8.81 -8.82
C LEU A 317 15.02 -10.22 -8.27
N GLN A 318 16.05 -10.94 -8.73
CA GLN A 318 16.43 -12.25 -8.21
C GLN A 318 17.82 -12.20 -7.54
N PRO A 319 18.13 -13.10 -6.59
CA PRO A 319 19.45 -13.17 -5.98
C PRO A 319 20.60 -13.31 -6.99
N GLY A 320 20.33 -13.96 -8.14
CA GLY A 320 21.27 -14.12 -9.24
C GLY A 320 21.64 -12.84 -9.98
N ASP A 321 20.77 -11.84 -9.96
CA ASP A 321 20.97 -10.55 -10.63
C ASP A 321 21.94 -9.63 -9.86
N LEU A 322 22.14 -9.93 -8.57
CA LEU A 322 22.96 -9.11 -7.67
C LEU A 322 24.44 -9.47 -7.76
N THR A 323 25.29 -8.49 -7.87
CA THR A 323 26.74 -8.62 -7.68
C THR A 323 27.07 -8.99 -6.23
N ALA A 324 28.31 -9.41 -5.97
CA ALA A 324 28.76 -9.72 -4.60
C ALA A 324 28.65 -8.52 -3.68
N GLU A 325 28.99 -7.32 -4.17
CA GLU A 325 28.89 -6.08 -3.40
C GLU A 325 27.43 -5.71 -3.11
N GLU A 326 26.53 -5.89 -4.07
CA GLU A 326 25.09 -5.61 -3.87
C GLU A 326 24.46 -6.58 -2.87
N ARG A 327 24.86 -7.87 -2.86
CA ARG A 327 24.44 -8.84 -1.84
C ARG A 327 24.95 -8.44 -0.45
N GLU A 328 26.18 -8.00 -0.35
CA GLU A 328 26.73 -7.50 0.91
C GLU A 328 26.01 -6.23 1.40
N MET A 329 25.68 -5.32 0.48
CA MET A 329 24.84 -4.15 0.80
C MET A 329 23.45 -4.55 1.28
N LEU A 330 22.82 -5.52 0.61
CA LEU A 330 21.49 -6.04 1.01
C LEU A 330 21.56 -6.65 2.42
N ALA A 331 22.58 -7.45 2.71
CA ALA A 331 22.79 -8.05 4.03
C ALA A 331 22.94 -7.02 5.16
N ARG A 332 23.42 -5.83 4.84
CA ARG A 332 23.61 -4.72 5.81
C ARG A 332 22.36 -3.83 5.99
N ILE A 333 21.29 -4.07 5.22
CA ILE A 333 20.05 -3.34 5.38
C ILE A 333 19.39 -3.78 6.70
N ASP A 334 19.40 -2.90 7.68
CA ASP A 334 18.64 -3.09 8.91
C ASP A 334 17.16 -2.82 8.64
N ARG A 335 16.28 -3.80 8.93
CA ARG A 335 14.82 -3.71 8.78
C ARG A 335 14.31 -3.55 7.33
N GLY A 336 15.03 -4.12 6.38
CA GLY A 336 14.59 -4.27 4.99
C GLY A 336 14.42 -5.75 4.64
N ALA A 337 13.40 -6.09 3.87
CA ALA A 337 13.21 -7.44 3.35
C ALA A 337 12.70 -7.41 1.92
N PHE A 338 13.27 -8.25 1.07
CA PHE A 338 12.74 -8.60 -0.24
C PHE A 338 12.01 -9.93 -0.12
N ILE A 339 10.80 -10.00 -0.65
CA ILE A 339 9.94 -11.19 -0.62
C ILE A 339 9.65 -11.59 -2.06
N ASP A 340 10.25 -12.68 -2.50
CA ASP A 340 9.96 -13.27 -3.80
C ASP A 340 8.67 -14.09 -3.76
N VAL A 341 7.73 -13.74 -4.62
CA VAL A 341 6.43 -14.41 -4.73
C VAL A 341 6.50 -15.40 -5.87
N THR A 342 6.95 -16.61 -5.60
CA THR A 342 7.09 -17.71 -6.56
C THR A 342 5.77 -18.42 -6.84
N VAL A 343 4.66 -17.69 -7.00
CA VAL A 343 3.35 -18.29 -7.27
C VAL A 343 2.90 -18.04 -8.70
N PRO A 344 2.89 -19.05 -9.58
CA PRO A 344 2.83 -18.89 -11.04
C PRO A 344 1.57 -18.24 -11.61
N SER A 345 0.48 -18.12 -10.86
CA SER A 345 -0.84 -17.75 -11.42
C SER A 345 -1.34 -16.35 -11.08
N ALA A 346 -0.63 -15.59 -10.25
CA ALA A 346 -1.17 -14.38 -9.65
C ALA A 346 -1.01 -13.11 -10.50
N GLY A 347 -0.10 -13.10 -11.49
CA GLY A 347 0.20 -11.97 -12.37
C GLY A 347 0.54 -10.70 -11.58
N HIS A 348 0.53 -9.53 -12.21
CA HIS A 348 0.96 -8.25 -11.61
C HIS A 348 0.24 -7.82 -10.32
N ALA A 349 -0.93 -8.37 -10.02
CA ALA A 349 -1.70 -8.05 -8.82
C ALA A 349 -1.69 -9.19 -7.78
N TYR A 350 -0.58 -9.95 -7.69
CA TYR A 350 -0.44 -11.13 -6.83
C TYR A 350 -0.78 -10.85 -5.37
N PHE A 351 -0.44 -9.70 -4.82
CA PHE A 351 -0.72 -9.33 -3.43
C PHE A 351 -2.21 -9.43 -3.03
N ARG A 352 -3.12 -9.34 -4.01
CA ARG A 352 -4.57 -9.41 -3.79
C ARG A 352 -5.23 -10.57 -4.53
N ARG A 353 -4.54 -11.27 -5.41
CA ARG A 353 -5.06 -12.42 -6.18
C ARG A 353 -4.57 -13.74 -5.64
N ASP A 354 -3.40 -13.74 -5.01
CA ASP A 354 -2.84 -14.92 -4.40
C ASP A 354 -3.09 -14.97 -2.88
N PRO A 355 -3.67 -16.07 -2.35
CA PRO A 355 -3.93 -16.24 -0.92
C PRO A 355 -2.67 -16.29 -0.05
N SER A 356 -1.54 -16.78 -0.58
CA SER A 356 -0.26 -16.86 0.14
C SER A 356 0.34 -15.45 0.30
N ALA A 357 0.44 -14.69 -0.80
CA ALA A 357 0.93 -13.31 -0.78
C ALA A 357 0.08 -12.40 0.12
N SER A 358 -1.25 -12.53 0.04
CA SER A 358 -2.14 -11.77 0.93
C SER A 358 -2.04 -12.19 2.39
N SER A 359 -1.73 -13.45 2.68
CA SER A 359 -1.48 -13.93 4.05
C SER A 359 -0.21 -13.32 4.63
N ASP A 360 0.85 -13.25 3.86
CA ASP A 360 2.10 -12.64 4.29
C ASP A 360 1.94 -11.14 4.58
N LEU A 361 1.21 -10.45 3.71
CA LEU A 361 0.89 -9.03 3.92
C LEU A 361 0.10 -8.78 5.22
N ILE A 362 -0.79 -9.71 5.59
CA ILE A 362 -1.53 -9.65 6.88
C ILE A 362 -0.58 -9.88 8.05
N LEU A 363 0.29 -10.89 7.99
CA LEU A 363 1.27 -11.16 9.04
C LEU A 363 2.23 -9.98 9.24
N LEU A 364 2.63 -9.33 8.15
CA LEU A 364 3.44 -8.11 8.19
C LEU A 364 2.69 -6.93 8.82
N LEU A 365 1.53 -6.57 8.30
CA LEU A 365 0.87 -5.29 8.63
C LEU A 365 0.00 -5.39 9.89
N ARG A 366 -0.75 -6.48 10.03
CA ARG A 366 -1.65 -6.68 11.16
C ARG A 366 -0.92 -7.22 12.38
N GLU A 367 -0.08 -8.24 12.18
CA GLU A 367 0.60 -8.92 13.28
C GLU A 367 1.99 -8.33 13.57
N ASN A 368 2.49 -7.45 12.70
CA ASN A 368 3.81 -6.79 12.78
C ASN A 368 4.99 -7.76 12.91
N ARG A 369 4.92 -8.92 12.21
CA ARG A 369 5.92 -9.99 12.31
C ARG A 369 7.12 -9.72 11.41
N GLU A 370 8.30 -10.05 11.92
CA GLU A 370 9.52 -10.13 11.11
C GLU A 370 9.51 -11.41 10.26
N PRO A 371 10.25 -11.46 9.12
CA PRO A 371 10.44 -12.70 8.37
C PRO A 371 11.09 -13.78 9.22
N GLY A 372 10.77 -15.04 8.92
CA GLY A 372 11.32 -16.22 9.60
C GLY A 372 10.28 -17.00 10.39
N SER A 373 10.45 -18.31 10.44
CA SER A 373 9.53 -19.23 11.14
C SER A 373 9.49 -18.96 12.64
N GLU A 374 10.59 -18.55 13.24
CA GLU A 374 10.74 -18.18 14.65
C GLU A 374 9.89 -16.98 15.04
N HIS A 375 9.55 -16.13 14.07
CA HIS A 375 8.67 -14.97 14.24
C HIS A 375 7.21 -15.26 13.86
N GLY A 376 6.91 -16.51 13.42
CA GLY A 376 5.60 -16.92 12.93
C GLY A 376 5.20 -16.29 11.59
N ARG A 377 6.21 -15.93 10.78
CA ARG A 377 6.11 -15.51 9.38
C ARG A 377 7.05 -16.39 8.57
N PRO A 378 6.66 -17.67 8.28
CA PRO A 378 7.54 -18.75 7.86
C PRO A 378 7.97 -18.64 6.40
N LEU A 379 8.60 -17.52 6.03
CA LEU A 379 9.28 -17.33 4.76
C LEU A 379 10.60 -18.10 4.76
N ILE A 380 11.09 -18.50 3.59
CA ILE A 380 12.34 -19.23 3.41
C ILE A 380 13.44 -18.25 3.03
N GLU A 381 14.49 -18.12 3.84
CA GLU A 381 15.61 -17.23 3.53
C GLU A 381 16.48 -17.83 2.44
N GLN A 382 16.65 -17.12 1.32
CA GLN A 382 17.51 -17.51 0.20
C GLN A 382 18.93 -16.91 0.35
N ILE A 383 18.98 -15.62 0.63
CA ILE A 383 20.18 -14.89 1.05
C ILE A 383 19.73 -13.85 2.09
N ALA A 384 20.66 -13.24 2.80
CA ALA A 384 20.36 -12.26 3.84
C ALA A 384 19.38 -11.17 3.35
N ASN A 385 18.26 -11.00 4.04
CA ASN A 385 17.19 -10.06 3.72
C ASN A 385 16.43 -10.33 2.40
N TYR A 386 16.63 -11.51 1.78
CA TYR A 386 15.87 -11.94 0.61
C TYR A 386 15.20 -13.28 0.90
N TRP A 387 13.87 -13.32 0.83
CA TRP A 387 13.02 -14.39 1.31
C TRP A 387 12.11 -14.88 0.19
N GLU A 388 11.84 -16.16 0.17
CA GLU A 388 10.89 -16.79 -0.74
C GLU A 388 9.55 -17.04 -0.05
N LEU A 389 8.48 -16.71 -0.75
CA LEU A 389 7.11 -17.03 -0.40
C LEU A 389 6.61 -18.13 -1.34
N TYR A 390 6.13 -19.21 -0.77
CA TYR A 390 5.74 -20.44 -1.49
C TYR A 390 4.23 -20.63 -1.54
N GLU A 391 3.77 -21.48 -2.46
CA GLU A 391 2.36 -21.87 -2.56
C GLU A 391 1.87 -22.56 -1.27
N GLY A 392 0.70 -22.17 -0.78
CA GLY A 392 0.13 -22.71 0.47
C GLY A 392 0.59 -22.00 1.74
N TYR A 393 1.52 -21.03 1.64
CA TYR A 393 1.97 -20.20 2.77
C TYR A 393 0.78 -19.61 3.57
N PRO A 394 0.76 -19.56 4.93
CA PRO A 394 1.85 -19.95 5.85
C PRO A 394 1.81 -21.42 6.32
N GLY A 395 1.11 -22.30 5.62
CA GLY A 395 1.19 -23.74 5.88
C GLY A 395 2.58 -24.30 5.52
N PRO A 396 2.86 -25.58 5.80
CA PRO A 396 4.13 -26.19 5.44
C PRO A 396 4.30 -26.24 3.91
N PRO A 397 5.52 -26.08 3.38
CA PRO A 397 5.82 -26.28 1.96
C PRO A 397 5.40 -27.67 1.46
N ARG A 398 5.02 -27.80 0.18
CA ARG A 398 4.57 -29.07 -0.42
C ARG A 398 5.57 -30.21 -0.23
N GLU A 399 6.86 -29.96 -0.41
CA GLU A 399 7.92 -30.96 -0.25
C GLU A 399 7.96 -31.53 1.17
N ALA A 400 7.65 -30.72 2.18
CA ALA A 400 7.55 -31.18 3.57
C ALA A 400 6.26 -32.00 3.84
N GLN A 401 5.21 -31.83 3.01
CA GLN A 401 3.98 -32.62 3.11
C GLN A 401 4.15 -34.00 2.47
N GLU A 402 4.86 -34.12 1.37
CA GLU A 402 5.15 -35.41 0.70
C GLU A 402 6.06 -36.26 1.57
N SER A 403 7.04 -35.70 2.25
CA SER A 403 7.90 -36.44 3.18
C SER A 403 7.20 -36.92 4.45
N GLN A 404 6.07 -36.33 4.84
CA GLN A 404 5.24 -36.84 5.96
C GLN A 404 4.28 -37.96 5.57
N ILE A 405 3.95 -38.09 4.29
CA ILE A 405 3.06 -39.16 3.78
C ILE A 405 3.83 -40.49 3.57
N GLU A 406 5.14 -40.44 3.36
CA GLU A 406 5.97 -41.64 3.18
C GLU A 406 6.27 -42.40 4.47
N PHE A 407 5.89 -41.92 5.67
CA PHE A 407 6.24 -42.55 6.94
C PHE A 407 5.13 -43.36 7.64
N ASP A 408 4.00 -43.58 6.97
CA ASP A 408 2.91 -44.37 7.54
C ASP A 408 2.77 -45.74 6.81
N TRP A 409 3.79 -46.59 6.94
CA TRP A 409 3.65 -48.03 6.63
C TRP A 409 3.15 -48.74 7.88
N PRO A 410 2.02 -49.44 7.83
CA PRO A 410 1.65 -50.34 8.91
C PRO A 410 2.68 -51.47 8.98
N GLU A 411 3.33 -51.63 10.13
CA GLU A 411 4.10 -52.82 10.42
C GLU A 411 3.19 -54.02 10.26
N GLY A 412 3.57 -54.93 9.34
CA GLY A 412 2.84 -56.14 9.08
C GLY A 412 2.89 -57.08 10.29
N ASP A 413 1.73 -57.57 10.67
CA ASP A 413 1.59 -58.72 11.57
C ASP A 413 2.30 -59.94 10.96
N GLU A 414 3.31 -60.46 11.68
CA GLU A 414 3.74 -61.86 11.57
C GLU A 414 2.99 -62.73 12.59
#